data_ff5993619b3adcb39ffe2d9a23942cf6
#
_entry.id   ff5993619b3adcb39ffe2d9a23942cf6
#
_cell.length_a   1.000
_cell.length_b   1.000
_cell.length_c   1.000
_cell.angle_alpha   90.00
_cell.angle_beta   90.00
_cell.angle_gamma   90.00
#
_symmetry.space_group_name_H-M   'P 1'
#
loop_
_entity.id
_entity.type
_entity.pdbx_description
1 polymer ?
#
loop_
_entity_poly.entity_id
_entity_poly.type
_entity_poly.pdbx_seq_one_letter_code
_entity_poly.pdbx_strand_id
1 'polypeptide(L)'
;NLWRTTPDIQANWKSVVGTYEINVNLFKYAGKGNWNDPDMLEVGNGKLDDNENRAHFSLWCMLAAPLMLGNDIRSFVSNGMPDKDNETLKIVTNKHMIAVDQDSLGKSAKRIKKESGIDIIARPLSNGDVALCLFNTASSTKSVNFKLDDLTKDPYLGIEESPSGYELHDLWTDERSTGTTINATIPKHSTVVYRVKPTI
;
A
#
# COMPACT_ATOMS: atom_id res chain seq x y z
N ASN A 1 -19.85 -0.25 8.30
CA ASN A 1 -20.21 1.05 7.76
C ASN A 1 -19.00 1.75 7.17
N LEU A 2 -19.25 2.68 6.27
CA LEU A 2 -18.28 3.36 5.42
C LEU A 2 -18.51 4.86 5.57
N TRP A 3 -17.45 5.66 5.69
CA TRP A 3 -17.56 7.11 5.76
C TRP A 3 -16.43 7.79 4.98
N ARG A 4 -16.80 8.78 4.17
CA ARG A 4 -15.84 9.61 3.43
C ARG A 4 -15.02 10.46 4.38
N THR A 5 -13.72 10.35 4.23
CA THR A 5 -12.74 11.03 5.11
C THR A 5 -12.14 12.27 4.45
N THR A 6 -12.31 12.40 3.13
CA THR A 6 -11.64 13.39 2.29
C THR A 6 -12.60 14.06 1.32
N PRO A 7 -12.29 15.26 0.81
CA PRO A 7 -12.92 15.82 -0.39
C PRO A 7 -12.74 14.89 -1.59
N ASP A 8 -13.49 15.18 -2.69
CA ASP A 8 -13.40 14.40 -3.92
C ASP A 8 -11.98 14.34 -4.46
N ILE A 9 -11.55 13.12 -4.79
CA ILE A 9 -10.25 12.86 -5.39
C ILE A 9 -10.22 13.36 -6.84
N GLN A 10 -9.06 13.76 -7.29
CA GLN A 10 -8.80 14.13 -8.68
C GLN A 10 -7.70 13.21 -9.23
N ALA A 11 -7.80 12.87 -10.52
CA ALA A 11 -6.83 12.01 -11.22
C ALA A 11 -5.48 12.71 -11.45
N ASN A 12 -4.81 13.10 -10.37
CA ASN A 12 -3.48 13.68 -10.36
C ASN A 12 -2.74 13.39 -9.04
N TRP A 13 -1.41 13.37 -9.11
CA TRP A 13 -0.55 12.99 -7.99
C TRP A 13 -0.76 13.82 -6.72
N LYS A 14 -0.92 15.13 -6.85
CA LYS A 14 -1.14 16.03 -5.71
C LYS A 14 -2.40 15.66 -4.94
N SER A 15 -3.47 15.30 -5.64
CA SER A 15 -4.74 14.88 -5.02
C SER A 15 -4.59 13.52 -4.33
N VAL A 16 -3.95 12.54 -4.98
CA VAL A 16 -3.69 11.22 -4.39
C VAL A 16 -2.90 11.35 -3.09
N VAL A 17 -1.79 12.10 -3.10
CA VAL A 17 -0.97 12.31 -1.89
C VAL A 17 -1.72 13.08 -0.81
N GLY A 18 -2.48 14.12 -1.18
CA GLY A 18 -3.27 14.90 -0.22
C GLY A 18 -4.32 14.07 0.48
N THR A 19 -5.02 13.23 -0.26
CA THR A 19 -6.02 12.28 0.25
C THR A 19 -5.37 11.24 1.17
N TYR A 20 -4.24 10.66 0.77
CA TYR A 20 -3.45 9.74 1.59
C TYR A 20 -3.00 10.39 2.91
N GLU A 21 -2.47 11.61 2.86
CA GLU A 21 -1.97 12.32 4.06
C GLU A 21 -3.07 12.57 5.09
N ILE A 22 -4.29 12.80 4.67
CA ILE A 22 -5.44 12.90 5.60
C ILE A 22 -5.73 11.53 6.19
N ASN A 23 -5.87 10.51 5.33
CA ASN A 23 -6.39 9.21 5.73
C ASN A 23 -5.44 8.41 6.62
N VAL A 24 -4.12 8.45 6.35
CA VAL A 24 -3.12 7.70 7.13
C VAL A 24 -3.12 8.09 8.62
N ASN A 25 -3.55 9.30 8.95
CA ASN A 25 -3.69 9.77 10.33
C ASN A 25 -4.98 9.31 11.02
N LEU A 26 -5.92 8.73 10.25
CA LEU A 26 -7.22 8.28 10.72
C LEU A 26 -7.25 6.77 11.02
N PHE A 27 -6.11 6.08 11.03
CA PHE A 27 -6.02 4.63 11.19
C PHE A 27 -6.80 4.09 12.40
N LYS A 28 -6.93 4.87 13.48
CA LYS A 28 -7.66 4.51 14.71
C LYS A 28 -9.16 4.32 14.50
N TYR A 29 -9.70 4.93 13.47
CA TYR A 29 -11.14 4.94 13.19
C TYR A 29 -11.55 3.88 12.16
N ALA A 30 -10.56 3.19 11.57
CA ALA A 30 -10.78 2.04 10.71
C ALA A 30 -10.71 0.74 11.49
N GLY A 31 -11.59 -0.18 11.17
CA GLY A 31 -11.64 -1.50 11.79
C GLY A 31 -12.81 -2.29 11.25
N LYS A 32 -12.96 -3.51 11.72
CA LYS A 32 -13.99 -4.45 11.26
C LYS A 32 -15.38 -3.83 11.35
N GLY A 33 -16.04 -3.66 10.21
CA GLY A 33 -17.37 -3.03 10.09
C GLY A 33 -17.36 -1.50 10.05
N ASN A 34 -16.21 -0.84 10.14
CA ASN A 34 -16.07 0.61 10.07
C ASN A 34 -14.87 0.97 9.21
N TRP A 35 -15.09 1.49 8.01
CA TRP A 35 -14.05 1.72 7.03
C TRP A 35 -13.90 3.20 6.73
N ASN A 36 -12.66 3.68 6.75
CA ASN A 36 -12.31 5.00 6.24
C ASN A 36 -12.33 4.96 4.72
N ASP A 37 -13.06 5.88 4.11
CA ASP A 37 -13.17 5.99 2.67
C ASP A 37 -12.41 7.22 2.17
N PRO A 38 -11.22 7.03 1.55
CA PRO A 38 -10.44 8.12 0.96
C PRO A 38 -10.90 8.49 -0.44
N ASP A 39 -12.05 8.00 -0.89
CA ASP A 39 -12.58 8.09 -2.23
C ASP A 39 -12.11 6.97 -3.18
N MET A 40 -12.67 6.96 -4.39
CA MET A 40 -12.45 5.95 -5.41
C MET A 40 -10.99 5.88 -5.89
N LEU A 41 -10.68 4.83 -6.63
CA LEU A 41 -9.41 4.65 -7.32
C LEU A 41 -9.41 5.42 -8.65
N GLU A 42 -8.42 6.27 -8.84
CA GLU A 42 -8.13 6.98 -10.10
C GLU A 42 -6.93 6.34 -10.84
N VAL A 43 -6.65 5.06 -10.59
CA VAL A 43 -5.54 4.31 -11.21
C VAL A 43 -5.74 4.24 -12.72
N GLY A 44 -4.77 4.71 -13.49
CA GLY A 44 -4.83 4.76 -14.95
C GLY A 44 -5.64 5.93 -15.51
N ASN A 45 -6.22 6.78 -14.67
CA ASN A 45 -6.94 7.97 -15.09
C ASN A 45 -6.04 9.22 -15.09
N GLY A 46 -6.45 10.21 -15.86
CA GLY A 46 -5.84 11.55 -15.86
C GLY A 46 -4.37 11.56 -16.26
N LYS A 47 -3.52 12.11 -15.38
CA LYS A 47 -2.09 12.35 -15.65
C LYS A 47 -1.17 11.57 -14.71
N LEU A 48 -1.66 10.55 -14.05
CA LEU A 48 -0.84 9.69 -13.20
C LEU A 48 0.12 8.85 -14.06
N ASP A 49 1.42 8.87 -13.73
CA ASP A 49 2.38 7.97 -14.37
C ASP A 49 2.31 6.55 -13.77
N ASP A 50 3.07 5.61 -14.32
CA ASP A 50 3.02 4.20 -13.89
C ASP A 50 3.41 4.00 -12.42
N ASN A 51 4.39 4.77 -11.93
CA ASN A 51 4.80 4.75 -10.54
C ASN A 51 3.69 5.28 -9.63
N GLU A 52 3.08 6.38 -10.03
CA GLU A 52 1.99 7.04 -9.31
C GLU A 52 0.74 6.15 -9.27
N ASN A 53 0.43 5.46 -10.36
CA ASN A 53 -0.67 4.50 -10.44
C ASN A 53 -0.46 3.32 -9.48
N ARG A 54 0.74 2.72 -9.47
CA ARG A 54 1.08 1.65 -8.52
C ARG A 54 1.07 2.14 -7.07
N ALA A 55 1.63 3.31 -6.82
CA ALA A 55 1.64 3.92 -5.49
C ALA A 55 0.22 4.17 -4.99
N HIS A 56 -0.64 4.75 -5.83
CA HIS A 56 -2.05 4.99 -5.49
C HIS A 56 -2.75 3.70 -5.05
N PHE A 57 -2.68 2.64 -5.86
CA PHE A 57 -3.28 1.36 -5.51
C PHE A 57 -2.69 0.74 -4.24
N SER A 58 -1.36 0.78 -4.10
CA SER A 58 -0.66 0.30 -2.91
C SER A 58 -1.14 1.00 -1.65
N LEU A 59 -1.23 2.32 -1.68
CA LEU A 59 -1.65 3.12 -0.54
C LEU A 59 -3.10 2.81 -0.13
N TRP A 60 -4.04 2.69 -1.09
CA TRP A 60 -5.43 2.31 -0.80
C TRP A 60 -5.51 0.92 -0.16
N CYS A 61 -4.79 -0.06 -0.68
CA CYS A 61 -4.73 -1.39 -0.07
C CYS A 61 -4.14 -1.36 1.35
N MET A 62 -3.11 -0.57 1.58
CA MET A 62 -2.53 -0.40 2.92
C MET A 62 -3.51 0.26 3.89
N LEU A 63 -4.29 1.21 3.42
CA LEU A 63 -5.28 1.93 4.24
C LEU A 63 -6.55 1.13 4.54
N ALA A 64 -6.72 -0.08 4.01
CA ALA A 64 -7.97 -0.86 4.05
C ALA A 64 -9.14 -0.04 3.47
N ALA A 65 -8.90 0.68 2.39
CA ALA A 65 -9.86 1.54 1.76
C ALA A 65 -10.81 0.75 0.85
N PRO A 66 -12.04 1.20 0.62
CA PRO A 66 -12.87 0.61 -0.42
C PRO A 66 -12.20 0.72 -1.79
N LEU A 67 -11.97 -0.41 -2.47
CA LEU A 67 -11.34 -0.45 -3.79
C LEU A 67 -12.40 -0.22 -4.90
N MET A 68 -12.99 0.96 -4.93
CA MET A 68 -14.00 1.33 -5.91
C MET A 68 -13.31 1.95 -7.14
N LEU A 69 -13.46 1.32 -8.30
CA LEU A 69 -12.86 1.78 -9.56
C LEU A 69 -13.57 3.03 -10.09
N GLY A 70 -12.80 4.10 -10.35
CA GLY A 70 -13.25 5.29 -11.08
C GLY A 70 -13.08 5.18 -12.60
N ASN A 71 -12.84 3.99 -13.12
CA ASN A 71 -12.50 3.74 -14.52
C ASN A 71 -13.72 3.42 -15.39
N ASP A 72 -13.62 3.72 -16.68
CA ASP A 72 -14.44 3.06 -17.69
C ASP A 72 -13.93 1.62 -17.91
N ILE A 73 -14.62 0.65 -17.31
CA ILE A 73 -14.21 -0.77 -17.36
C ILE A 73 -14.17 -1.35 -18.78
N ARG A 74 -14.79 -0.70 -19.76
CA ARG A 74 -14.70 -1.08 -21.18
C ARG A 74 -13.27 -0.97 -21.70
N SER A 75 -12.47 -0.07 -21.13
CA SER A 75 -11.05 0.07 -21.45
C SER A 75 -10.19 -1.13 -21.04
N PHE A 76 -10.71 -2.01 -20.18
CA PHE A 76 -10.04 -3.23 -19.72
C PHE A 76 -10.30 -4.45 -20.60
N VAL A 77 -11.08 -4.28 -21.67
CA VAL A 77 -11.51 -5.38 -22.55
C VAL A 77 -10.98 -5.17 -23.96
N SER A 78 -10.38 -6.22 -24.52
CA SER A 78 -9.99 -6.31 -25.92
C SER A 78 -10.63 -7.55 -26.54
N ASN A 79 -11.31 -7.41 -27.69
CA ASN A 79 -12.00 -8.51 -28.38
C ASN A 79 -12.97 -9.32 -27.47
N GLY A 80 -13.66 -8.64 -26.56
CA GLY A 80 -14.63 -9.27 -25.64
C GLY A 80 -14.02 -10.04 -24.47
N MET A 81 -12.71 -9.98 -24.29
CA MET A 81 -11.95 -10.62 -23.20
C MET A 81 -11.15 -9.59 -22.41
N PRO A 82 -10.84 -9.85 -21.12
CA PRO A 82 -9.93 -9.00 -20.37
C PRO A 82 -8.59 -8.83 -21.09
N ASP A 83 -8.18 -7.58 -21.27
CA ASP A 83 -6.92 -7.23 -21.91
C ASP A 83 -5.75 -7.47 -20.96
N LYS A 84 -5.04 -8.59 -21.15
CA LYS A 84 -3.89 -8.98 -20.32
C LYS A 84 -2.69 -8.05 -20.43
N ASP A 85 -2.63 -7.23 -21.46
CA ASP A 85 -1.54 -6.27 -21.68
C ASP A 85 -1.86 -4.89 -21.10
N ASN A 86 -3.09 -4.67 -20.66
CA ASN A 86 -3.50 -3.42 -20.01
C ASN A 86 -2.85 -3.24 -18.64
N GLU A 87 -1.97 -2.26 -18.50
CA GLU A 87 -1.21 -2.00 -17.27
C GLU A 87 -2.13 -1.61 -16.09
N THR A 88 -3.17 -0.83 -16.35
CA THR A 88 -4.15 -0.47 -15.30
C THR A 88 -4.86 -1.71 -14.76
N LEU A 89 -5.28 -2.61 -15.65
CA LEU A 89 -5.91 -3.87 -15.24
C LEU A 89 -4.96 -4.73 -14.41
N LYS A 90 -3.68 -4.84 -14.79
CA LYS A 90 -2.65 -5.56 -14.01
C LYS A 90 -2.50 -4.99 -12.60
N ILE A 91 -2.51 -3.65 -12.47
CA ILE A 91 -2.40 -2.99 -11.18
C ILE A 91 -3.61 -3.30 -10.31
N VAL A 92 -4.82 -3.04 -10.79
CA VAL A 92 -6.04 -3.16 -9.98
C VAL A 92 -6.47 -4.61 -9.72
N THR A 93 -5.85 -5.57 -10.38
CA THR A 93 -6.06 -6.99 -10.16
C THR A 93 -4.89 -7.70 -9.47
N ASN A 94 -3.91 -6.96 -8.93
CA ASN A 94 -2.81 -7.56 -8.18
C ASN A 94 -3.36 -8.29 -6.95
N LYS A 95 -3.33 -9.62 -7.01
CA LYS A 95 -3.90 -10.51 -5.99
C LYS A 95 -3.25 -10.36 -4.60
N HIS A 96 -1.95 -10.04 -4.55
CA HIS A 96 -1.21 -9.90 -3.30
C HIS A 96 -1.58 -8.60 -2.58
N MET A 97 -1.72 -7.51 -3.33
CA MET A 97 -2.17 -6.24 -2.78
C MET A 97 -3.63 -6.29 -2.35
N ILE A 98 -4.51 -6.92 -3.14
CA ILE A 98 -5.91 -7.16 -2.77
C ILE A 98 -6.00 -8.00 -1.50
N ALA A 99 -5.15 -9.04 -1.34
CA ALA A 99 -5.13 -9.85 -0.13
C ALA A 99 -4.72 -9.05 1.12
N VAL A 100 -3.86 -8.04 0.98
CA VAL A 100 -3.57 -7.10 2.08
C VAL A 100 -4.79 -6.27 2.39
N ASP A 101 -5.46 -5.70 1.39
CA ASP A 101 -6.66 -4.88 1.57
C ASP A 101 -7.77 -5.67 2.28
N GLN A 102 -8.04 -6.88 1.81
CA GLN A 102 -9.14 -7.75 2.28
C GLN A 102 -8.78 -8.58 3.52
N ASP A 103 -7.65 -8.31 4.18
CA ASP A 103 -7.25 -9.06 5.38
C ASP A 103 -8.32 -8.95 6.48
N SER A 104 -8.68 -10.11 7.04
CA SER A 104 -9.80 -10.26 7.97
C SER A 104 -9.62 -9.54 9.33
N LEU A 105 -8.41 -9.08 9.67
CA LEU A 105 -8.18 -8.24 10.84
C LEU A 105 -8.84 -6.87 10.69
N GLY A 106 -8.97 -6.38 9.46
CA GLY A 106 -9.67 -5.14 9.12
C GLY A 106 -8.99 -3.86 9.63
N LYS A 107 -7.74 -3.92 10.05
CA LYS A 107 -7.00 -2.73 10.50
C LYS A 107 -6.40 -1.96 9.32
N SER A 108 -6.35 -0.65 9.42
CA SER A 108 -5.67 0.23 8.47
C SER A 108 -4.17 0.32 8.77
N ALA A 109 -3.35 0.71 7.78
CA ALA A 109 -1.95 1.01 8.02
C ALA A 109 -1.77 2.24 8.90
N LYS A 110 -0.74 2.20 9.73
CA LYS A 110 -0.25 3.30 10.56
C LYS A 110 1.09 3.79 10.01
N ARG A 111 1.30 5.09 10.06
CA ARG A 111 2.61 5.68 9.78
C ARG A 111 3.59 5.34 10.89
N ILE A 112 4.70 4.69 10.52
CA ILE A 112 5.78 4.31 11.45
C ILE A 112 6.87 5.37 11.46
N LYS A 113 7.21 5.89 10.28
CA LYS A 113 8.26 6.90 10.12
C LYS A 113 7.98 7.77 8.90
N LYS A 114 8.33 9.06 9.01
CA LYS A 114 8.35 9.98 7.86
C LYS A 114 9.61 10.82 7.94
N GLU A 115 10.51 10.65 6.99
CA GLU A 115 11.81 11.32 6.98
C GLU A 115 12.35 11.45 5.55
N SER A 116 12.92 12.63 5.24
CA SER A 116 13.67 12.87 4.00
C SER A 116 12.95 12.51 2.69
N GLY A 117 11.61 12.65 2.68
CA GLY A 117 10.76 12.32 1.53
C GLY A 117 10.38 10.84 1.43
N ILE A 118 10.71 10.05 2.44
CA ILE A 118 10.24 8.68 2.60
C ILE A 118 9.21 8.64 3.71
N ASP A 119 8.08 8.00 3.42
CA ASP A 119 7.03 7.67 4.38
C ASP A 119 6.95 6.14 4.51
N ILE A 120 7.07 5.65 5.74
CA ILE A 120 7.01 4.22 6.05
C ILE A 120 5.73 3.96 6.80
N ILE A 121 4.86 3.15 6.21
CA ILE A 121 3.60 2.74 6.80
C ILE A 121 3.54 1.23 6.95
N ALA A 122 2.91 0.76 8.00
CA ALA A 122 2.77 -0.67 8.27
C ALA A 122 1.36 -1.01 8.73
N ARG A 123 0.89 -2.17 8.32
CA ARG A 123 -0.45 -2.70 8.60
C ARG A 123 -0.33 -4.10 9.20
N PRO A 124 -0.86 -4.37 10.40
CA PRO A 124 -0.90 -5.73 10.95
C PRO A 124 -1.91 -6.57 10.17
N LEU A 125 -1.60 -7.84 9.97
CA LEU A 125 -2.43 -8.83 9.29
C LEU A 125 -2.94 -9.90 10.27
N SER A 126 -4.02 -10.55 9.91
CA SER A 126 -4.76 -11.49 10.78
C SER A 126 -3.96 -12.72 11.22
N ASN A 127 -2.90 -13.06 10.49
CA ASN A 127 -2.04 -14.20 10.77
C ASN A 127 -0.75 -13.86 11.54
N GLY A 128 -0.62 -12.62 12.04
CA GLY A 128 0.57 -12.15 12.76
C GLY A 128 1.67 -11.56 11.87
N ASP A 129 1.54 -11.64 10.54
CA ASP A 129 2.43 -10.94 9.61
C ASP A 129 2.13 -9.43 9.61
N VAL A 130 3.02 -8.66 8.98
CA VAL A 130 2.83 -7.23 8.75
C VAL A 130 3.00 -6.93 7.25
N ALA A 131 2.07 -6.17 6.69
CA ALA A 131 2.30 -5.50 5.40
C ALA A 131 3.06 -4.20 5.68
N LEU A 132 4.21 -4.03 5.02
CA LEU A 132 5.10 -2.88 5.15
C LEU A 132 5.25 -2.19 3.80
N CYS A 133 4.94 -0.89 3.76
CA CYS A 133 5.10 -0.07 2.55
C CYS A 133 6.11 1.04 2.82
N LEU A 134 7.13 1.13 1.96
CA LEU A 134 8.04 2.25 1.90
C LEU A 134 7.65 3.11 0.71
N PHE A 135 7.22 4.32 0.97
CA PHE A 135 6.66 5.25 -0.01
C PHE A 135 7.59 6.45 -0.22
N ASN A 136 8.06 6.63 -1.43
CA ASN A 136 8.84 7.81 -1.82
C ASN A 136 7.90 8.93 -2.29
N THR A 137 7.73 9.95 -1.44
CA THR A 137 6.93 11.13 -1.74
C THR A 137 7.72 12.22 -2.49
N ALA A 138 9.03 12.07 -2.60
CA ALA A 138 9.91 13.06 -3.23
C ALA A 138 9.90 12.96 -4.77
N SER A 139 10.28 14.05 -5.42
CA SER A 139 10.42 14.14 -6.89
C SER A 139 11.69 13.50 -7.45
N SER A 140 12.51 12.86 -6.61
CA SER A 140 13.73 12.16 -6.99
C SER A 140 13.79 10.77 -6.38
N THR A 141 14.57 9.89 -6.97
CA THR A 141 14.85 8.55 -6.41
C THR A 141 15.48 8.65 -5.03
N LYS A 142 15.09 7.78 -4.11
CA LYS A 142 15.59 7.71 -2.75
C LYS A 142 16.09 6.30 -2.43
N SER A 143 17.17 6.24 -1.65
CA SER A 143 17.64 5.00 -1.03
C SER A 143 17.14 4.93 0.41
N VAL A 144 16.65 3.77 0.80
CA VAL A 144 16.10 3.52 2.14
C VAL A 144 16.82 2.32 2.74
N ASN A 145 17.22 2.47 3.99
CA ASN A 145 17.65 1.37 4.85
C ASN A 145 16.71 1.32 6.04
N PHE A 146 15.97 0.23 6.20
CA PHE A 146 14.98 0.06 7.27
C PHE A 146 15.23 -1.24 8.03
N LYS A 147 15.43 -1.15 9.34
CA LYS A 147 15.57 -2.31 10.22
C LYS A 147 14.21 -2.88 10.56
N LEU A 148 14.00 -4.16 10.31
CA LEU A 148 12.71 -4.83 10.52
C LEU A 148 12.33 -4.94 11.99
N ASP A 149 13.31 -5.03 12.90
CA ASP A 149 13.06 -4.99 14.34
C ASP A 149 12.42 -3.69 14.83
N ASP A 150 12.49 -2.60 14.03
CA ASP A 150 11.77 -1.38 14.38
C ASP A 150 10.24 -1.56 14.35
N LEU A 151 9.73 -2.57 13.63
CA LEU A 151 8.30 -2.90 13.62
C LEU A 151 7.82 -3.45 14.98
N THR A 152 8.67 -4.17 15.71
CA THR A 152 8.30 -4.77 17.02
C THR A 152 8.11 -3.71 18.11
N LYS A 153 8.68 -2.52 17.90
CA LYS A 153 8.57 -1.40 18.85
C LYS A 153 7.19 -0.73 18.85
N ASP A 154 6.37 -1.01 17.85
CA ASP A 154 5.02 -0.47 17.76
C ASP A 154 3.97 -1.52 18.15
N PRO A 155 3.35 -1.40 19.34
CA PRO A 155 2.36 -2.38 19.82
C PRO A 155 1.11 -2.49 18.95
N TYR A 156 0.85 -1.51 18.06
CA TYR A 156 -0.25 -1.59 17.10
C TYR A 156 -0.05 -2.72 16.10
N LEU A 157 1.20 -3.01 15.73
CA LEU A 157 1.53 -4.00 14.73
C LEU A 157 1.45 -5.43 15.27
N GLY A 158 1.84 -5.63 16.54
CA GLY A 158 1.78 -6.93 17.20
C GLY A 158 2.65 -8.02 16.55
N ILE A 159 3.66 -7.61 15.75
CA ILE A 159 4.61 -8.54 15.15
C ILE A 159 5.64 -8.98 16.21
N GLU A 160 5.96 -10.25 16.21
CA GLU A 160 6.94 -10.81 17.14
C GLU A 160 8.37 -10.53 16.69
N GLU A 161 9.26 -10.40 17.67
CA GLU A 161 10.70 -10.33 17.45
C GLU A 161 11.21 -11.65 16.88
N SER A 162 12.09 -11.58 15.87
CA SER A 162 12.63 -12.78 15.24
C SER A 162 14.16 -12.73 15.17
N PRO A 163 14.87 -13.35 16.11
CA PRO A 163 16.34 -13.40 16.10
C PRO A 163 16.92 -14.03 14.83
N SER A 164 16.16 -14.91 14.19
CA SER A 164 16.54 -15.55 12.92
C SER A 164 16.26 -14.65 11.69
N GLY A 165 15.66 -13.47 11.89
CA GLY A 165 15.25 -12.53 10.85
C GLY A 165 13.83 -12.76 10.36
N TYR A 166 13.49 -12.15 9.22
CA TYR A 166 12.14 -12.13 8.69
C TYR A 166 12.13 -12.63 7.25
N GLU A 167 11.12 -13.38 6.88
CA GLU A 167 10.77 -13.66 5.47
C GLU A 167 10.11 -12.40 4.89
N LEU A 168 10.60 -11.98 3.74
CA LEU A 168 10.11 -10.85 2.98
C LEU A 168 9.52 -11.34 1.66
N HIS A 169 8.27 -10.98 1.39
CA HIS A 169 7.61 -11.24 0.13
C HIS A 169 7.26 -9.90 -0.51
N ASP A 170 7.93 -9.55 -1.61
CA ASP A 170 7.58 -8.36 -2.41
C ASP A 170 6.24 -8.60 -3.13
N LEU A 171 5.26 -7.74 -2.86
CA LEU A 171 3.89 -7.94 -3.33
C LEU A 171 3.66 -7.48 -4.77
N TRP A 172 4.66 -6.84 -5.39
CA TRP A 172 4.62 -6.44 -6.79
C TRP A 172 5.41 -7.37 -7.71
N THR A 173 6.56 -7.84 -7.28
CA THR A 173 7.42 -8.74 -8.08
C THR A 173 7.20 -10.22 -7.78
N ASP A 174 6.52 -10.54 -6.69
CA ASP A 174 6.33 -11.89 -6.12
C ASP A 174 7.65 -12.54 -5.65
N GLU A 175 8.72 -11.76 -5.58
CA GLU A 175 10.02 -12.23 -5.09
C GLU A 175 10.01 -12.45 -3.57
N ARG A 176 10.79 -13.45 -3.12
CA ARG A 176 10.96 -13.78 -1.70
C ARG A 176 12.41 -13.73 -1.29
N SER A 177 12.65 -13.21 -0.10
CA SER A 177 13.98 -13.14 0.51
C SER A 177 13.86 -13.25 2.03
N THR A 178 14.98 -13.34 2.70
CA THR A 178 15.06 -13.31 4.17
C THR A 178 16.08 -12.28 4.62
N GLY A 179 15.84 -11.64 5.77
CA GLY A 179 16.77 -10.65 6.30
C GLY A 179 16.25 -9.95 7.54
N THR A 180 17.09 -9.08 8.09
CA THR A 180 16.77 -8.22 9.24
C THR A 180 16.63 -6.75 8.84
N THR A 181 16.93 -6.44 7.57
CA THR A 181 16.97 -5.08 7.06
C THR A 181 16.50 -5.06 5.61
N ILE A 182 15.69 -4.08 5.25
CA ILE A 182 15.35 -3.77 3.87
C ILE A 182 16.28 -2.67 3.37
N ASN A 183 16.97 -2.94 2.26
CA ASN A 183 17.71 -1.95 1.48
C ASN A 183 17.02 -1.79 0.13
N ALA A 184 16.41 -0.65 -0.11
CA ALA A 184 15.66 -0.40 -1.33
C ALA A 184 16.03 0.93 -1.97
N THR A 185 16.08 0.94 -3.30
CA THR A 185 16.17 2.17 -4.10
C THR A 185 14.80 2.39 -4.75
N ILE A 186 14.11 3.43 -4.30
CA ILE A 186 12.71 3.68 -4.64
C ILE A 186 12.65 4.87 -5.60
N PRO A 187 12.17 4.69 -6.84
CA PRO A 187 11.99 5.79 -7.79
C PRO A 187 11.08 6.89 -7.23
N LYS A 188 11.09 8.07 -7.86
CA LYS A 188 10.18 9.16 -7.51
C LYS A 188 8.73 8.66 -7.51
N HIS A 189 7.92 9.13 -6.56
CA HIS A 189 6.48 8.86 -6.47
C HIS A 189 6.10 7.38 -6.46
N SER A 190 7.01 6.50 -6.01
CA SER A 190 6.86 5.05 -6.07
C SER A 190 6.76 4.44 -4.68
N THR A 191 6.27 3.21 -4.63
CA THR A 191 6.23 2.38 -3.43
C THR A 191 6.95 1.07 -3.66
N VAL A 192 7.52 0.49 -2.59
CA VAL A 192 7.79 -0.94 -2.47
C VAL A 192 6.97 -1.48 -1.32
N VAL A 193 6.35 -2.64 -1.50
CA VAL A 193 5.45 -3.22 -0.50
C VAL A 193 5.84 -4.66 -0.23
N TYR A 194 6.12 -4.96 1.03
CA TYR A 194 6.48 -6.29 1.49
C TYR A 194 5.43 -6.84 2.46
N ARG A 195 5.20 -8.12 2.39
CA ARG A 195 4.68 -8.88 3.52
C ARG A 195 5.86 -9.37 4.33
N VAL A 196 5.89 -9.03 5.61
CA VAL A 196 6.96 -9.33 6.56
C VAL A 196 6.43 -10.38 7.52
N LYS A 197 7.12 -11.52 7.60
CA LYS A 197 6.76 -12.64 8.47
C LYS A 197 7.98 -13.02 9.34
N PRO A 198 7.83 -13.13 10.67
CA PRO A 198 8.90 -13.63 11.52
C PRO A 198 9.31 -15.05 11.10
N THR A 199 10.62 -15.31 11.01
CA THR A 199 11.13 -16.69 10.86
C THR A 199 11.24 -17.35 12.24
N ILE A 200 10.74 -18.56 12.35
CA ILE A 200 10.74 -19.35 13.59
C ILE A 200 12.15 -19.89 13.85
#